data_e8d3a6d0ff256ae637173360daa98da2
#
_entry.id   e8d3a6d0ff256ae637173360daa98da2
#
_cell.length_a   1.000
_cell.length_b   1.000
_cell.length_c   1.000
_cell.angle_alpha   90.00
_cell.angle_beta   90.00
_cell.angle_gamma   90.00
#
_symmetry.space_group_name_H-M   'P 1'
#
loop_
_entity.id
_entity.type
_entity.pdbx_description
1 polymer ?
#
loop_
_entity_poly.entity_id
_entity_poly.type
_entity_poly.pdbx_seq_one_letter_code
_entity_poly.pdbx_strand_id
1 'polypeptide(L)'
;MLGLVHLPARWVECGIALTVLLGALNNLRPVIVRRRWLVAFVFGLVHGFGFASVLADLGLHGVNLALSLVGFNSGVEMGQLLIVLAVLPLAFLARHTGIYRNAFMPAGSAAIVLLAGYWLVTRMTGAGLG
;
A
#
# COMPACT_ATOMS: atom_id res chain seq x y z
N MET A 1 -7.92 25.37 14.92
CA MET A 1 -7.08 25.53 13.73
C MET A 1 -5.95 24.49 13.83
N LEU A 2 -6.22 23.28 13.40
CA LEU A 2 -5.19 22.24 13.31
C LEU A 2 -4.48 22.46 11.98
N GLY A 3 -3.37 23.19 12.02
CA GLY A 3 -2.41 23.25 10.93
C GLY A 3 -1.78 21.86 10.79
N LEU A 4 -2.47 20.98 10.10
CA LEU A 4 -1.89 19.71 9.72
C LEU A 4 -0.66 19.98 8.86
N VAL A 5 0.44 19.46 9.30
CA VAL A 5 1.74 19.53 8.65
C VAL A 5 1.55 19.27 7.16
N HIS A 6 1.70 20.28 6.33
CA HIS A 6 1.76 20.13 4.87
C HIS A 6 3.06 19.42 4.54
N LEU A 7 3.02 18.09 4.65
CA LEU A 7 4.10 17.29 4.08
C LEU A 7 3.98 17.39 2.56
N PRO A 8 5.03 17.77 1.84
CA PRO A 8 5.01 17.77 0.39
C PRO A 8 4.57 16.38 -0.11
N ALA A 9 3.61 16.33 -1.04
CA ALA A 9 3.03 15.10 -1.57
C ALA A 9 4.11 14.07 -1.98
N ARG A 10 5.23 14.55 -2.49
CA ARG A 10 6.40 13.76 -2.84
C ARG A 10 6.90 12.86 -1.70
N TRP A 11 7.00 13.37 -0.48
CA TRP A 11 7.48 12.59 0.67
C TRP A 11 6.48 11.52 1.10
N VAL A 12 5.19 11.85 1.01
CA VAL A 12 4.12 10.89 1.29
C VAL A 12 4.12 9.76 0.26
N GLU A 13 4.23 10.10 -1.01
CA GLU A 13 4.31 9.13 -2.10
C GLU A 13 5.56 8.24 -2.00
N CYS A 14 6.70 8.81 -1.62
CA CYS A 14 7.91 8.03 -1.33
C CYS A 14 7.69 7.07 -0.14
N GLY A 15 7.01 7.53 0.90
CA GLY A 15 6.63 6.70 2.05
C GLY A 15 5.75 5.51 1.65
N ILE A 16 4.75 5.75 0.81
CA ILE A 16 3.88 4.69 0.29
C ILE A 16 4.68 3.69 -0.55
N ALA A 17 5.47 4.16 -1.51
CA ALA A 17 6.30 3.30 -2.34
C ALA A 17 7.29 2.46 -1.51
N LEU A 18 7.88 3.06 -0.47
CA LEU A 18 8.80 2.36 0.44
C LEU A 18 8.08 1.26 1.23
N THR A 19 6.88 1.51 1.75
CA THR A 19 6.12 0.49 2.49
C THR A 19 5.74 -0.69 1.61
N VAL A 20 5.34 -0.45 0.36
CA VAL A 20 5.04 -1.50 -0.62
C VAL A 20 6.29 -2.31 -0.94
N LEU A 21 7.43 -1.63 -1.16
CA LEU A 21 8.72 -2.26 -1.43
C LEU A 21 9.15 -3.17 -0.27
N LEU A 22 9.10 -2.67 0.96
CA LEU A 22 9.45 -3.44 2.16
C LEU A 22 8.53 -4.65 2.35
N GLY A 23 7.22 -4.50 2.11
CA GLY A 23 6.27 -5.60 2.15
C GLY A 23 6.59 -6.70 1.14
N ALA A 24 6.88 -6.33 -0.10
CA ALA A 24 7.22 -7.27 -1.15
C ALA A 24 8.58 -7.96 -0.91
N LEU A 25 9.57 -7.23 -0.43
CA LEU A 25 10.87 -7.81 -0.01
C LEU A 25 10.71 -8.78 1.15
N ASN A 26 9.85 -8.47 2.11
CA ASN A 26 9.56 -9.36 3.23
C ASN A 26 8.85 -10.65 2.78
N ASN A 27 8.10 -10.62 1.68
CA ASN A 27 7.52 -11.83 1.08
C ASN A 27 8.58 -12.72 0.43
N LEU A 28 9.60 -12.13 -0.17
CA LEU A 28 10.72 -12.87 -0.78
C LEU A 28 11.70 -13.39 0.26
N ARG A 29 12.00 -12.58 1.27
CA ARG A 29 12.85 -12.91 2.41
C ARG A 29 12.17 -12.48 3.70
N PRO A 30 11.53 -13.40 4.42
CA PRO A 30 10.81 -13.06 5.65
C PRO A 30 11.78 -12.65 6.76
N VAL A 31 12.02 -11.36 6.91
CA VAL A 31 12.81 -10.75 7.97
C VAL A 31 11.89 -10.36 9.14
N ILE A 32 10.73 -9.81 8.81
CA ILE A 32 9.73 -9.39 9.77
C ILE A 32 8.73 -10.54 9.96
N VAL A 33 9.00 -11.41 10.91
CA VAL A 33 8.13 -12.55 11.22
C VAL A 33 7.27 -12.29 12.44
N ARG A 34 7.80 -11.52 13.41
CA ARG A 34 7.10 -11.16 14.65
C ARG A 34 6.42 -9.80 14.52
N ARG A 35 5.25 -9.67 15.14
CA ARG A 35 4.47 -8.42 15.17
C ARG A 35 4.07 -7.87 13.79
N ARG A 36 3.71 -8.76 12.88
CA ARG A 36 3.23 -8.38 11.53
C ARG A 36 2.06 -7.38 11.58
N TRP A 37 1.21 -7.49 12.59
CA TRP A 37 0.10 -6.57 12.80
C TRP A 37 0.57 -5.11 13.02
N LEU A 38 1.69 -4.93 13.74
CA LEU A 38 2.25 -3.60 13.97
C LEU A 38 2.80 -2.98 12.68
N VAL A 39 3.46 -3.80 11.87
CA VAL A 39 3.94 -3.37 10.54
C VAL A 39 2.76 -3.00 9.64
N ALA A 40 1.72 -3.83 9.61
CA ALA A 40 0.50 -3.54 8.86
C ALA A 40 -0.17 -2.24 9.34
N PHE A 41 -0.21 -2.02 10.64
CA PHE A 41 -0.75 -0.80 11.23
C PHE A 41 0.04 0.45 10.80
N VAL A 42 1.37 0.40 10.91
CA VAL A 42 2.24 1.52 10.48
C VAL A 42 2.10 1.78 8.99
N PHE A 43 2.05 0.73 8.16
CA PHE A 43 1.83 0.88 6.73
C PHE A 43 0.46 1.49 6.43
N GLY A 44 -0.58 1.06 7.15
CA GLY A 44 -1.92 1.64 7.04
C GLY A 44 -1.95 3.13 7.38
N LEU A 45 -1.21 3.55 8.41
CA LEU A 45 -1.08 4.98 8.75
C LEU A 45 -0.42 5.78 7.62
N VAL A 46 0.67 5.29 7.05
CA VAL A 46 1.37 5.97 5.94
C VAL A 46 0.43 6.12 4.73
N HIS A 47 -0.30 5.04 4.38
CA HIS A 47 -1.26 5.08 3.27
C HIS A 47 -2.43 6.02 3.56
N GLY A 48 -2.98 5.98 4.79
CA GLY A 48 -4.05 6.87 5.21
C GLY A 48 -3.67 8.35 5.16
N PHE A 49 -2.43 8.69 5.56
CA PHE A 49 -1.89 10.04 5.42
C PHE A 49 -1.79 10.47 3.95
N GLY A 50 -1.39 9.55 3.07
CA GLY A 50 -1.33 9.81 1.63
C GLY A 50 -2.69 10.21 1.06
N PHE A 51 -3.73 9.45 1.37
CA PHE A 51 -5.08 9.74 0.92
C PHE A 51 -5.63 11.03 1.53
N ALA A 52 -5.37 11.28 2.82
CA ALA A 52 -5.80 12.51 3.47
C ALA A 52 -5.19 13.75 2.82
N SER A 53 -3.89 13.70 2.44
CA SER A 53 -3.23 14.82 1.77
C SER A 53 -3.82 15.09 0.39
N VAL A 54 -4.04 14.06 -0.42
CA VAL A 54 -4.65 14.19 -1.76
C VAL A 54 -6.06 14.77 -1.67
N LEU A 55 -6.89 14.31 -0.74
CA LEU A 55 -8.25 14.84 -0.56
C LEU A 55 -8.25 16.27 -0.06
N ALA A 56 -7.29 16.64 0.79
CA ALA A 56 -7.12 18.02 1.24
C ALA A 56 -6.70 18.94 0.08
N ASP A 57 -5.82 18.48 -0.80
CA ASP A 57 -5.39 19.23 -2.00
C ASP A 57 -6.55 19.44 -2.99
N LEU A 58 -7.55 18.55 -3.00
CA LEU A 58 -8.80 18.72 -3.75
C LEU A 58 -9.78 19.72 -3.09
N GLY A 59 -9.37 20.39 -2.02
CA GLY A 59 -10.17 21.41 -1.34
C GLY A 59 -11.14 20.85 -0.30
N LEU A 60 -11.05 19.57 0.05
CA LEU A 60 -11.87 18.98 1.10
C LEU A 60 -11.27 19.29 2.48
N HIS A 61 -12.07 19.92 3.34
CA HIS A 61 -11.65 20.30 4.69
C HIS A 61 -12.71 19.95 5.73
N GLY A 62 -12.29 19.85 6.99
CA GLY A 62 -13.20 19.66 8.11
C GLY A 62 -14.01 18.37 8.02
N VAL A 63 -15.31 18.47 8.23
CA VAL A 63 -16.24 17.32 8.25
C VAL A 63 -16.31 16.63 6.88
N ASN A 64 -16.26 17.39 5.80
CA ASN A 64 -16.30 16.83 4.44
C ASN A 64 -15.07 15.95 4.15
N LEU A 65 -13.90 16.38 4.61
CA LEU A 65 -12.67 15.56 4.53
C LEU A 65 -12.83 14.25 5.34
N ALA A 66 -13.33 14.36 6.57
CA ALA A 66 -13.52 13.18 7.43
C ALA A 66 -14.52 12.18 6.82
N LEU A 67 -15.66 12.66 6.30
CA LEU A 67 -16.67 11.81 5.65
C LEU A 67 -16.12 11.15 4.38
N SER A 68 -15.35 11.89 3.58
CA SER A 68 -14.72 11.37 2.37
C SER A 68 -13.68 10.30 2.70
N LEU A 69 -12.89 10.50 3.74
CA LEU A 69 -11.92 9.50 4.21
C LEU A 69 -12.60 8.22 4.70
N VAL A 70 -13.67 8.35 5.50
CA VAL A 70 -14.43 7.18 5.98
C VAL A 70 -15.08 6.45 4.81
N GLY A 71 -15.73 7.18 3.90
CA GLY A 71 -16.37 6.59 2.71
C GLY A 71 -15.36 5.89 1.80
N PHE A 72 -14.23 6.53 1.54
CA PHE A 72 -13.14 5.95 0.74
C PHE A 72 -12.56 4.69 1.39
N ASN A 73 -12.20 4.74 2.67
CA ASN A 73 -11.65 3.57 3.37
C ASN A 73 -12.65 2.41 3.42
N SER A 74 -13.93 2.70 3.70
CA SER A 74 -14.97 1.65 3.66
C SER A 74 -15.10 1.03 2.27
N GLY A 75 -15.03 1.82 1.21
CA GLY A 75 -15.05 1.32 -0.16
C GLY A 75 -13.85 0.44 -0.48
N VAL A 76 -12.65 0.85 -0.05
CA VAL A 76 -11.42 0.07 -0.21
C VAL A 76 -11.51 -1.25 0.56
N GLU A 77 -11.95 -1.23 1.82
CA GLU A 77 -12.13 -2.45 2.63
C GLU A 77 -13.12 -3.43 1.99
N MET A 78 -14.24 -2.93 1.51
CA MET A 78 -15.22 -3.78 0.82
C MET A 78 -14.65 -4.36 -0.49
N GLY A 79 -13.93 -3.56 -1.27
CA GLY A 79 -13.26 -4.02 -2.48
C GLY A 79 -12.21 -5.09 -2.19
N GLN A 80 -11.39 -4.88 -1.17
CA GLN A 80 -10.40 -5.85 -0.72
C GLN A 80 -11.05 -7.14 -0.21
N LEU A 81 -12.13 -7.04 0.55
CA LEU A 81 -12.87 -8.21 1.02
C LEU A 81 -13.41 -9.05 -0.14
N LEU A 82 -13.98 -8.42 -1.16
CA LEU A 82 -14.45 -9.12 -2.36
C LEU A 82 -13.31 -9.83 -3.09
N ILE A 83 -12.17 -9.16 -3.26
CA ILE A 83 -10.98 -9.77 -3.88
C ILE A 83 -10.49 -10.96 -3.06
N VAL A 84 -10.41 -10.82 -1.74
CA VAL A 84 -9.97 -11.90 -0.84
C VAL A 84 -10.92 -13.07 -0.91
N LEU A 85 -12.23 -12.84 -0.88
CA LEU A 85 -13.24 -13.90 -0.99
C LEU A 85 -13.17 -14.65 -2.33
N ALA A 86 -12.80 -13.97 -3.42
CA ALA A 86 -12.63 -14.59 -4.72
C ALA A 86 -11.29 -15.34 -4.85
N VAL A 87 -10.20 -14.73 -4.39
CA VAL A 87 -8.84 -15.23 -4.60
C VAL A 87 -8.43 -16.25 -3.54
N LEU A 88 -8.88 -16.09 -2.28
CA LEU A 88 -8.47 -16.96 -1.18
C LEU A 88 -8.81 -18.44 -1.40
N PRO A 89 -10.01 -18.82 -1.89
CA PRO A 89 -10.30 -20.23 -2.20
C PRO A 89 -9.37 -20.80 -3.26
N LEU A 90 -9.08 -20.01 -4.30
CA LEU A 90 -8.17 -20.43 -5.38
C LEU A 90 -6.74 -20.59 -4.87
N ALA A 91 -6.26 -19.65 -4.08
CA ALA A 91 -4.96 -19.71 -3.45
C ALA A 91 -4.86 -20.90 -2.47
N PHE A 92 -5.92 -21.17 -1.72
CA PHE A 92 -5.99 -22.31 -0.81
C PHE A 92 -5.90 -23.65 -1.55
N LEU A 93 -6.58 -23.79 -2.69
CA LEU A 93 -6.49 -24.98 -3.53
C LEU A 93 -5.10 -25.12 -4.17
N ALA A 94 -4.52 -24.00 -4.60
CA ALA A 94 -3.21 -23.99 -5.28
C ALA A 94 -2.02 -24.07 -4.33
N ARG A 95 -2.19 -23.85 -3.03
CA ARG A 95 -1.09 -23.73 -2.05
C ARG A 95 -0.13 -24.93 -1.99
N HIS A 96 -0.62 -26.12 -2.33
CA HIS A 96 0.16 -27.36 -2.32
C HIS A 96 0.86 -27.65 -3.66
N THR A 97 0.57 -26.87 -4.69
CA THR A 97 1.25 -27.01 -5.99
C THR A 97 2.64 -26.38 -5.93
N GLY A 98 3.64 -27.07 -6.47
CA GLY A 98 5.01 -26.56 -6.54
C GLY A 98 5.08 -25.26 -7.38
N ILE A 99 4.25 -25.14 -8.40
CA ILE A 99 4.17 -23.95 -9.27
C ILE A 99 3.74 -22.71 -8.48
N TYR A 100 2.72 -22.83 -7.65
CA TYR A 100 2.25 -21.71 -6.85
C TYR A 100 3.32 -21.20 -5.87
N ARG A 101 3.92 -22.12 -5.13
CA ARG A 101 4.90 -21.79 -4.08
C ARG A 101 6.25 -21.35 -4.63
N ASN A 102 6.74 -22.01 -5.69
CA ASN A 102 8.10 -21.83 -6.18
C ASN A 102 8.20 -20.86 -7.36
N ALA A 103 7.11 -20.60 -8.07
CA ALA A 103 7.11 -19.72 -9.23
C ALA A 103 6.16 -18.52 -9.05
N PHE A 104 4.90 -18.76 -8.78
CA PHE A 104 3.88 -17.69 -8.77
C PHE A 104 4.11 -16.67 -7.63
N MET A 105 4.33 -17.13 -6.41
CA MET A 105 4.54 -16.25 -5.26
C MET A 105 5.84 -15.44 -5.36
N PRO A 106 7.01 -16.06 -5.66
CA PRO A 106 8.24 -15.30 -5.83
C PRO A 106 8.22 -14.36 -7.03
N ALA A 107 7.65 -14.79 -8.16
CA ALA A 107 7.55 -13.94 -9.35
C ALA A 107 6.65 -12.72 -9.13
N GLY A 108 5.50 -12.90 -8.48
CA GLY A 108 4.61 -11.81 -8.11
C GLY A 108 5.26 -10.81 -7.15
N SER A 109 5.92 -11.31 -6.12
CA SER A 109 6.65 -10.46 -5.16
C SER A 109 7.81 -9.72 -5.82
N ALA A 110 8.57 -10.38 -6.71
CA ALA A 110 9.65 -9.74 -7.47
C ALA A 110 9.11 -8.63 -8.40
N ALA A 111 7.99 -8.86 -9.07
CA ALA A 111 7.35 -7.85 -9.91
C ALA A 111 6.93 -6.62 -9.08
N ILE A 112 6.38 -6.82 -7.90
CA ILE A 112 6.01 -5.72 -6.98
C ILE A 112 7.27 -4.98 -6.50
N VAL A 113 8.36 -5.69 -6.17
CA VAL A 113 9.65 -5.06 -5.80
C VAL A 113 10.16 -4.15 -6.90
N LEU A 114 10.15 -4.62 -8.15
CA LEU A 114 10.60 -3.85 -9.30
C LEU A 114 9.72 -2.61 -9.52
N LEU A 115 8.41 -2.76 -9.47
CA LEU A 115 7.47 -1.67 -9.67
C LEU A 115 7.55 -0.63 -8.54
N ALA A 116 7.58 -1.07 -7.29
CA ALA A 116 7.68 -0.19 -6.13
C ALA A 116 9.06 0.51 -6.08
N GLY A 117 10.12 -0.20 -6.45
CA GLY A 117 11.47 0.35 -6.57
C GLY A 117 11.54 1.43 -7.66
N TYR A 118 10.96 1.17 -8.82
CA TYR A 118 10.85 2.14 -9.89
C TYR A 118 10.08 3.40 -9.44
N TRP A 119 8.95 3.23 -8.80
CA TRP A 119 8.15 4.34 -8.26
C TRP A 119 8.92 5.14 -7.21
N LEU A 120 9.58 4.47 -6.30
CA LEU A 120 10.38 5.13 -5.27
C LEU A 120 11.47 6.00 -5.89
N VAL A 121 12.22 5.47 -6.84
CA VAL A 121 13.30 6.21 -7.53
C VAL A 121 12.75 7.41 -8.30
N THR A 122 11.68 7.24 -9.08
CA THR A 122 11.07 8.33 -9.85
C THR A 122 10.53 9.44 -8.95
N ARG A 123 9.96 9.09 -7.79
CA ARG A 123 9.49 10.10 -6.82
C ARG A 123 10.63 10.80 -6.09
N MET A 124 11.71 10.09 -5.77
CA MET A 124 12.89 10.69 -5.14
C MET A 124 13.65 11.63 -6.08
N THR A 125 13.80 11.25 -7.34
CA THR A 125 14.56 12.03 -8.33
C THR A 125 13.74 13.13 -9.01
N GLY A 126 12.42 13.13 -8.84
CA GLY A 126 11.52 14.03 -9.56
C GLY A 126 11.39 13.72 -11.06
N ALA A 127 11.91 12.55 -11.50
CA ALA A 127 11.85 12.08 -12.89
C ALA A 127 10.50 11.45 -13.25
N GLY A 128 9.49 11.55 -12.37
CA GLY A 128 8.13 11.13 -12.70
C GLY A 128 7.62 11.93 -13.89
N LEU A 129 7.15 11.23 -14.91
CA LEU A 129 6.44 11.80 -16.05
C LEU A 129 5.35 12.74 -15.51
N GLY A 130 5.50 14.02 -15.79
CA GLY A 130 4.55 15.06 -15.46
C GLY A 130 3.20 14.81 -16.10
#